data_75a8d31c6ddb3133b14110aef8d90c45
#
_entry.id   75a8d31c6ddb3133b14110aef8d90c45
#
_cell.length_a   1.000
_cell.length_b   1.000
_cell.length_c   1.000
_cell.angle_alpha   90.00
_cell.angle_beta   90.00
_cell.angle_gamma   90.00
#
_symmetry.space_group_name_H-M   'P 1'
#
loop_
_entity.id
_entity.type
_entity.pdbx_description
1 polymer ?
#
loop_
_entity_poly.entity_id
_entity_poly.type
_entity_poly.pdbx_seq_one_letter_code
_entity_poly.pdbx_strand_id
1 'polypeptide(L)'
;MKTVGLIAITIIISLFGSLAANSAPTGGQVWSFQTPFGIVYGVIPREIVEYPSTHAAGTIVVSTSQRRLYYVLGGGRAIRYGIAVGMEGYAWSGVSTVAAKREWPDWTPTPGELQRFPNLPRHMAGGSDNPLGARALYLGDTLYRIHGTNEPWKLGGGVSSGCIRMSNDDVIDLYNRAKIGATVIVQR
;
A
#
# COMPACT_ATOMS: atom_id res chain seq x y z
N MET A 1 -9.15 13.62 -75.99
CA MET A 1 -9.90 14.04 -74.76
C MET A 1 -9.67 12.95 -73.72
N LYS A 2 -8.82 13.23 -72.72
CA LYS A 2 -8.48 12.31 -71.58
C LYS A 2 -9.10 12.85 -70.34
N THR A 3 -10.08 12.16 -69.76
CA THR A 3 -10.74 12.48 -68.48
C THR A 3 -9.86 12.04 -67.35
N VAL A 4 -9.47 12.99 -66.53
CA VAL A 4 -8.70 12.76 -65.25
C VAL A 4 -9.73 12.53 -64.17
N GLY A 5 -9.72 11.33 -63.60
CA GLY A 5 -10.55 10.99 -62.46
C GLY A 5 -9.95 11.52 -61.15
N LEU A 6 -10.75 12.27 -60.40
CA LEU A 6 -10.42 12.79 -59.09
C LEU A 6 -10.61 11.69 -58.03
N ILE A 7 -9.53 11.28 -57.39
CA ILE A 7 -9.59 10.36 -56.26
C ILE A 7 -9.82 11.18 -54.98
N ALA A 8 -10.99 11.04 -54.40
CA ALA A 8 -11.30 11.63 -53.11
C ALA A 8 -10.64 10.81 -51.96
N ILE A 9 -9.69 11.39 -51.29
CA ILE A 9 -9.09 10.81 -50.07
C ILE A 9 -9.99 11.13 -48.89
N THR A 10 -10.70 10.11 -48.40
CA THR A 10 -11.51 10.25 -47.19
C THR A 10 -10.57 10.15 -45.97
N ILE A 11 -10.36 11.26 -45.30
CA ILE A 11 -9.63 11.30 -44.05
C ILE A 11 -10.55 10.81 -42.93
N ILE A 12 -10.27 9.63 -42.40
CA ILE A 12 -10.94 9.11 -41.20
C ILE A 12 -10.29 9.79 -39.98
N ILE A 13 -10.97 10.77 -39.43
CA ILE A 13 -10.63 11.36 -38.13
C ILE A 13 -11.10 10.39 -37.08
N SER A 14 -10.18 9.62 -36.50
CA SER A 14 -10.44 8.80 -35.33
C SER A 14 -10.61 9.74 -34.15
N LEU A 15 -11.83 9.84 -33.64
CA LEU A 15 -12.14 10.47 -32.36
C LEU A 15 -11.42 9.71 -31.23
N PHE A 16 -10.37 10.30 -30.71
CA PHE A 16 -9.85 9.89 -29.41
C PHE A 16 -10.91 10.23 -28.36
N GLY A 17 -11.61 9.20 -27.89
CA GLY A 17 -12.54 9.31 -26.80
C GLY A 17 -11.82 9.84 -25.56
N SER A 18 -12.32 10.94 -25.01
CA SER A 18 -11.92 11.45 -23.71
C SER A 18 -12.03 10.34 -22.67
N LEU A 19 -10.90 9.97 -22.06
CA LEU A 19 -10.88 9.19 -20.84
C LEU A 19 -11.55 10.03 -19.75
N ALA A 20 -12.82 9.76 -19.48
CA ALA A 20 -13.49 10.29 -18.30
C ALA A 20 -12.72 9.79 -17.08
N ALA A 21 -12.11 10.70 -16.34
CA ALA A 21 -11.59 10.44 -15.03
C ALA A 21 -12.77 10.10 -14.11
N ASN A 22 -13.02 8.81 -13.90
CA ASN A 22 -13.98 8.37 -12.91
C ASN A 22 -13.47 8.83 -11.54
N SER A 23 -14.28 9.66 -10.87
CA SER A 23 -14.10 10.04 -9.48
C SER A 23 -13.84 8.79 -8.64
N ALA A 24 -12.81 8.86 -7.78
CA ALA A 24 -12.41 7.79 -6.88
C ALA A 24 -13.61 7.27 -6.08
N PRO A 25 -13.90 5.95 -6.08
CA PRO A 25 -14.91 5.40 -5.21
C PRO A 25 -14.47 5.51 -3.77
N THR A 26 -15.34 6.03 -2.93
CA THR A 26 -15.22 6.02 -1.47
C THR A 26 -15.37 4.57 -0.98
N GLY A 27 -14.25 3.90 -0.75
CA GLY A 27 -14.21 2.54 -0.21
C GLY A 27 -13.21 1.68 -0.96
N GLY A 28 -12.07 1.48 -0.35
CA GLY A 28 -11.11 0.39 -0.47
C GLY A 28 -10.94 -0.38 -1.78
N GLN A 29 -11.08 0.23 -2.94
CA GLN A 29 -10.86 -0.45 -4.20
C GLN A 29 -9.41 -0.29 -4.66
N VAL A 30 -8.78 -1.44 -4.89
CA VAL A 30 -7.55 -1.54 -5.68
C VAL A 30 -7.88 -1.02 -7.07
N TRP A 31 -7.14 -0.03 -7.55
CA TRP A 31 -7.25 0.39 -8.94
C TRP A 31 -6.82 -0.77 -9.83
N SER A 32 -7.74 -1.32 -10.60
CA SER A 32 -7.39 -2.26 -11.65
C SER A 32 -7.55 -1.59 -13.01
N PHE A 33 -6.51 -1.66 -13.83
CA PHE A 33 -6.58 -1.23 -15.22
C PHE A 33 -6.66 -2.47 -16.11
N GLN A 34 -7.68 -2.53 -16.96
CA GLN A 34 -7.75 -3.51 -18.04
C GLN A 34 -6.76 -3.07 -19.11
N THR A 35 -5.73 -3.85 -19.34
CA THR A 35 -4.81 -3.66 -20.47
C THR A 35 -5.05 -4.76 -21.50
N PRO A 36 -4.57 -4.59 -22.74
CA PRO A 36 -4.60 -5.67 -23.75
C PRO A 36 -3.88 -6.94 -23.31
N PHE A 37 -3.04 -6.86 -22.29
CA PHE A 37 -2.22 -7.95 -21.74
C PHE A 37 -2.77 -8.52 -20.41
N GLY A 38 -3.94 -8.05 -19.94
CA GLY A 38 -4.56 -8.48 -18.70
C GLY A 38 -4.89 -7.35 -17.73
N ILE A 39 -5.36 -7.72 -16.54
CA ILE A 39 -5.67 -6.77 -15.47
C ILE A 39 -4.38 -6.44 -14.72
N VAL A 40 -3.96 -5.18 -14.75
CA VAL A 40 -2.88 -4.66 -13.91
C VAL A 40 -3.51 -4.06 -12.65
N TYR A 41 -3.18 -4.61 -11.50
CA TYR A 41 -3.57 -4.03 -10.22
C TYR A 41 -2.69 -2.82 -9.95
N GLY A 42 -3.29 -1.64 -9.94
CA GLY A 42 -2.57 -0.40 -9.67
C GLY A 42 -2.10 -0.34 -8.23
N VAL A 43 -0.81 -0.17 -8.02
CA VAL A 43 -0.28 0.27 -6.73
C VAL A 43 -0.90 1.64 -6.46
N ILE A 44 -1.49 1.83 -5.27
CA ILE A 44 -1.99 3.15 -4.85
C ILE A 44 -0.78 4.07 -4.77
N PRO A 45 -0.69 5.13 -5.60
CA PRO A 45 0.53 5.94 -5.66
C PRO A 45 0.79 6.63 -4.32
N ARG A 46 2.06 6.66 -3.93
CA ARG A 46 2.54 7.52 -2.86
C ARG A 46 2.51 8.96 -3.32
N GLU A 47 1.99 9.85 -2.49
CA GLU A 47 1.89 11.28 -2.80
C GLU A 47 2.01 12.16 -1.55
N ILE A 48 2.47 13.40 -1.73
CA ILE A 48 2.42 14.42 -0.70
C ILE A 48 1.04 15.07 -0.75
N VAL A 49 0.38 15.10 0.40
CA VAL A 49 -0.98 15.66 0.55
C VAL A 49 -1.00 16.73 1.63
N GLU A 50 -1.99 17.62 1.55
CA GLU A 50 -2.37 18.44 2.67
C GLU A 50 -2.88 17.59 3.81
N TYR A 51 -2.35 17.79 4.99
CA TYR A 51 -2.68 17.02 6.19
C TYR A 51 -2.65 17.94 7.41
N PRO A 52 -3.67 18.80 7.57
CA PRO A 52 -3.76 19.68 8.73
C PRO A 52 -3.94 18.85 9.99
N SER A 53 -2.92 18.79 10.81
CA SER A 53 -2.93 18.02 12.06
C SER A 53 -2.01 18.66 13.09
N THR A 54 -2.24 18.36 14.36
CA THR A 54 -1.38 18.77 15.49
C THR A 54 -0.25 17.77 15.77
N HIS A 55 -0.16 16.69 14.99
CA HIS A 55 0.89 15.69 15.18
C HIS A 55 2.26 16.23 14.77
N ALA A 56 3.26 15.92 15.58
CA ALA A 56 4.65 16.27 15.30
C ALA A 56 5.14 15.63 14.00
N ALA A 57 6.03 16.32 13.29
CA ALA A 57 6.72 15.75 12.13
C ALA A 57 7.43 14.44 12.52
N GLY A 58 7.34 13.43 11.66
CA GLY A 58 7.85 12.09 11.92
C GLY A 58 6.82 11.14 12.54
N THR A 59 5.64 11.62 12.95
CA THR A 59 4.54 10.75 13.39
C THR A 59 4.00 9.94 12.21
N ILE A 60 3.71 8.68 12.44
CA ILE A 60 3.03 7.79 11.50
C ILE A 60 1.58 7.66 11.93
N VAL A 61 0.64 8.02 11.06
CA VAL A 61 -0.79 7.88 11.33
C VAL A 61 -1.38 6.87 10.35
N VAL A 62 -2.00 5.82 10.87
CA VAL A 62 -2.66 4.77 10.09
C VAL A 62 -4.16 4.93 10.22
N SER A 63 -4.86 5.16 9.12
CA SER A 63 -6.31 5.07 9.03
C SER A 63 -6.69 3.70 8.44
N THR A 64 -7.23 2.83 9.29
CA THR A 64 -7.62 1.48 8.87
C THR A 64 -8.86 1.49 7.98
N SER A 65 -9.81 2.40 8.23
CA SER A 65 -11.00 2.58 7.40
C SER A 65 -10.68 3.10 6.01
N GLN A 66 -9.76 4.07 5.91
CA GLN A 66 -9.33 4.62 4.62
C GLN A 66 -8.31 3.72 3.89
N ARG A 67 -7.69 2.78 4.62
CA ARG A 67 -6.55 1.97 4.14
C ARG A 67 -5.41 2.83 3.62
N ARG A 68 -5.06 3.83 4.44
CA ARG A 68 -3.99 4.80 4.19
C ARG A 68 -3.09 4.92 5.40
N LEU A 69 -1.82 5.13 5.11
CA LEU A 69 -0.82 5.52 6.10
C LEU A 69 -0.31 6.89 5.73
N TYR A 70 -0.18 7.75 6.72
CA TYR A 70 0.32 9.11 6.60
C TYR A 70 1.60 9.25 7.42
N TYR A 71 2.69 9.64 6.76
CA TYR A 71 3.91 10.07 7.45
C TYR A 71 3.92 11.59 7.51
N VAL A 72 3.77 12.14 8.72
CA VAL A 72 3.64 13.58 8.95
C VAL A 72 4.96 14.28 8.65
N LEU A 73 4.92 15.27 7.76
CA LEU A 73 6.09 16.09 7.39
C LEU A 73 6.20 17.37 8.22
N GLY A 74 5.12 17.79 8.89
CA GLY A 74 4.98 19.12 9.44
C GLY A 74 4.49 20.13 8.40
N GLY A 75 4.19 21.38 8.86
CA GLY A 75 3.68 22.42 7.96
C GLY A 75 2.36 22.06 7.28
N GLY A 76 1.49 21.28 7.95
CA GLY A 76 0.19 20.87 7.41
C GLY A 76 0.27 19.84 6.28
N ARG A 77 1.37 19.09 6.12
CA ARG A 77 1.58 18.13 5.04
C ARG A 77 1.96 16.75 5.56
N ALA A 78 1.64 15.72 4.79
CA ALA A 78 2.08 14.35 5.00
C ALA A 78 2.36 13.63 3.68
N ILE A 79 3.15 12.57 3.74
CA ILE A 79 3.23 11.59 2.66
C ILE A 79 2.13 10.56 2.92
N ARG A 80 1.26 10.35 1.95
CA ARG A 80 0.18 9.37 1.97
C ARG A 80 0.59 8.12 1.21
N TYR A 81 0.45 6.96 1.83
CA TYR A 81 0.72 5.64 1.26
C TYR A 81 -0.54 4.79 1.20
N GLY A 82 -0.64 3.92 0.22
CA GLY A 82 -1.62 2.86 0.17
C GLY A 82 -1.19 1.67 1.03
N ILE A 83 -2.12 1.12 1.81
CA ILE A 83 -1.85 -0.01 2.70
C ILE A 83 -2.92 -1.10 2.61
N ALA A 84 -2.57 -2.31 3.07
CA ALA A 84 -3.54 -3.29 3.50
C ALA A 84 -3.47 -3.45 5.02
N VAL A 85 -4.59 -3.81 5.63
CA VAL A 85 -4.77 -3.86 7.09
C VAL A 85 -5.24 -5.23 7.56
N GLY A 86 -5.46 -5.39 8.86
CA GLY A 86 -6.05 -6.57 9.45
C GLY A 86 -7.44 -6.88 8.87
N MET A 87 -7.75 -8.17 8.71
CA MET A 87 -9.11 -8.64 8.43
C MET A 87 -10.06 -8.18 9.54
N GLU A 88 -11.35 -8.26 9.26
CA GLU A 88 -12.37 -8.04 10.29
C GLU A 88 -12.10 -8.91 11.54
N GLY A 89 -12.19 -8.30 12.72
CA GLY A 89 -11.83 -8.95 13.99
C GLY A 89 -10.34 -8.91 14.34
N TYR A 90 -9.45 -8.57 13.41
CA TYR A 90 -8.01 -8.40 13.65
C TYR A 90 -7.54 -6.94 13.56
N ALA A 91 -8.42 -6.03 13.17
CA ALA A 91 -8.11 -4.60 13.16
C ALA A 91 -8.02 -4.08 14.61
N TRP A 92 -6.93 -3.38 14.89
CA TRP A 92 -6.70 -2.73 16.17
C TRP A 92 -6.59 -1.21 16.02
N SER A 93 -6.70 -0.50 17.11
CA SER A 93 -6.47 0.94 17.18
C SER A 93 -5.73 1.28 18.48
N GLY A 94 -4.98 2.36 18.46
CA GLY A 94 -4.21 2.80 19.62
C GLY A 94 -2.94 3.55 19.20
N VAL A 95 -2.10 3.80 20.19
CA VAL A 95 -0.81 4.47 20.03
C VAL A 95 0.31 3.49 20.35
N SER A 96 1.34 3.48 19.52
CA SER A 96 2.55 2.68 19.69
C SER A 96 3.76 3.49 19.25
N THR A 97 4.94 2.90 19.25
CA THR A 97 6.17 3.49 18.73
C THR A 97 6.89 2.50 17.83
N VAL A 98 7.73 3.00 16.95
CA VAL A 98 8.66 2.15 16.20
C VAL A 98 9.75 1.68 17.15
N ALA A 99 9.69 0.44 17.61
CA ALA A 99 10.63 -0.14 18.56
C ALA A 99 11.90 -0.67 17.89
N ALA A 100 11.77 -1.22 16.68
CA ALA A 100 12.88 -1.75 15.91
C ALA A 100 12.61 -1.66 14.41
N LYS A 101 13.67 -1.77 13.62
CA LYS A 101 13.62 -1.75 12.15
C LYS A 101 14.51 -2.88 11.62
N ARG A 102 14.06 -3.59 10.58
CA ARG A 102 14.82 -4.66 9.93
C ARG A 102 14.70 -4.56 8.42
N GLU A 103 15.81 -4.80 7.75
CA GLU A 103 15.88 -5.04 6.32
C GLU A 103 15.75 -6.53 6.06
N TRP A 104 14.97 -6.90 5.06
CA TRP A 104 14.72 -8.29 4.69
C TRP A 104 14.51 -9.19 5.92
N PRO A 105 13.47 -8.90 6.74
CA PRO A 105 13.26 -9.60 8.00
C PRO A 105 12.92 -11.07 7.77
N ASP A 106 13.39 -11.93 8.65
CA ASP A 106 12.89 -13.30 8.74
C ASP A 106 11.43 -13.31 9.17
N TRP A 107 10.68 -14.28 8.68
CA TRP A 107 9.30 -14.49 9.05
C TRP A 107 9.10 -15.82 9.76
N THR A 108 8.40 -15.78 10.86
CA THR A 108 7.91 -16.94 11.60
C THR A 108 6.41 -16.76 11.77
N PRO A 109 5.59 -17.71 11.30
CA PRO A 109 4.15 -17.67 11.50
C PRO A 109 3.79 -17.65 12.97
N THR A 110 2.77 -16.89 13.32
CA THR A 110 2.20 -16.96 14.67
C THR A 110 1.48 -18.30 14.90
N PRO A 111 1.30 -18.75 16.15
CA PRO A 111 0.52 -19.95 16.45
C PRO A 111 -0.88 -19.94 15.82
N GLY A 112 -1.55 -18.77 15.82
CA GLY A 112 -2.86 -18.61 15.19
C GLY A 112 -2.83 -18.72 13.65
N GLU A 113 -1.76 -18.31 12.99
CA GLU A 113 -1.58 -18.55 11.55
C GLU A 113 -1.35 -20.02 11.25
N LEU A 114 -0.52 -20.71 12.05
CA LEU A 114 -0.29 -22.14 11.90
C LEU A 114 -1.55 -22.99 12.17
N GLN A 115 -2.39 -22.54 13.09
CA GLN A 115 -3.68 -23.20 13.33
C GLN A 115 -4.62 -23.07 12.14
N ARG A 116 -4.68 -21.90 11.50
CA ARG A 116 -5.52 -21.65 10.32
C ARG A 116 -4.94 -22.27 9.04
N PHE A 117 -3.62 -22.31 8.94
CA PHE A 117 -2.88 -22.77 7.78
C PHE A 117 -1.75 -23.70 8.20
N PRO A 118 -2.07 -24.99 8.48
CA PRO A 118 -1.10 -25.94 9.06
C PRO A 118 0.13 -26.21 8.18
N ASN A 119 0.00 -26.00 6.87
CA ASN A 119 1.06 -26.24 5.89
C ASN A 119 2.04 -25.08 5.72
N LEU A 120 1.88 -23.97 6.46
CA LEU A 120 2.85 -22.88 6.42
C LEU A 120 4.22 -23.34 6.90
N PRO A 121 5.31 -22.85 6.26
CA PRO A 121 6.66 -23.10 6.75
C PRO A 121 6.81 -22.54 8.16
N ARG A 122 7.54 -23.24 9.02
CA ARG A 122 7.78 -22.81 10.41
C ARG A 122 8.69 -21.58 10.51
N HIS A 123 9.46 -21.32 9.46
CA HIS A 123 10.37 -20.18 9.35
C HIS A 123 10.65 -19.92 7.88
N MET A 124 10.79 -18.66 7.50
CA MET A 124 11.30 -18.21 6.19
C MET A 124 12.36 -17.14 6.42
N ALA A 125 13.54 -17.35 5.83
CA ALA A 125 14.57 -16.32 5.78
C ALA A 125 14.08 -15.09 4.99
N GLY A 126 14.70 -13.93 5.23
CA GLY A 126 14.43 -12.72 4.47
C GLY A 126 14.72 -12.91 2.98
N GLY A 127 13.84 -12.38 2.12
CA GLY A 127 13.94 -12.50 0.67
C GLY A 127 12.66 -12.09 -0.05
N SER A 128 12.69 -12.16 -1.39
CA SER A 128 11.57 -11.75 -2.26
C SER A 128 10.28 -12.52 -2.00
N ASP A 129 10.38 -13.78 -1.61
CA ASP A 129 9.24 -14.69 -1.38
C ASP A 129 8.70 -14.59 0.04
N ASN A 130 9.40 -13.86 0.92
CA ASN A 130 9.01 -13.69 2.32
C ASN A 130 7.81 -12.74 2.44
N PRO A 131 6.74 -13.11 3.17
CA PRO A 131 5.53 -12.30 3.28
C PRO A 131 5.73 -10.95 3.96
N LEU A 132 6.84 -10.74 4.70
CA LEU A 132 7.17 -9.44 5.29
C LEU A 132 7.84 -8.47 4.28
N GLY A 133 8.24 -8.96 3.11
CA GLY A 133 8.85 -8.14 2.07
C GLY A 133 10.20 -7.54 2.45
N ALA A 134 10.50 -6.39 1.82
CA ALA A 134 11.83 -5.81 1.87
C ALA A 134 12.22 -5.18 3.22
N ARG A 135 11.25 -4.67 3.99
CA ARG A 135 11.49 -3.94 5.26
C ARG A 135 10.36 -4.21 6.25
N ALA A 136 10.69 -4.14 7.54
CA ALA A 136 9.71 -4.13 8.62
C ALA A 136 10.07 -3.11 9.70
N LEU A 137 9.05 -2.40 10.19
CA LEU A 137 9.05 -1.56 11.39
C LEU A 137 8.23 -2.29 12.45
N TYR A 138 8.83 -2.63 13.56
CA TYR A 138 8.21 -3.34 14.68
C TYR A 138 7.59 -2.32 15.64
N LEU A 139 6.38 -2.58 16.12
CA LEU A 139 5.58 -1.63 16.89
C LEU A 139 5.51 -2.03 18.36
N GLY A 140 6.18 -1.22 19.21
CA GLY A 140 6.25 -1.48 20.65
C GLY A 140 6.82 -2.86 20.98
N ASP A 141 6.28 -3.47 22.01
CA ASP A 141 6.52 -4.85 22.45
C ASP A 141 5.51 -5.86 21.87
N THR A 142 4.77 -5.45 20.86
CA THR A 142 3.70 -6.24 20.24
C THR A 142 4.20 -7.10 19.08
N LEU A 143 3.32 -7.96 18.56
CA LEU A 143 3.56 -8.69 17.32
C LEU A 143 3.21 -7.87 16.06
N TYR A 144 2.70 -6.65 16.23
CA TYR A 144 2.30 -5.81 15.08
C TYR A 144 3.51 -5.17 14.40
N ARG A 145 3.43 -5.08 13.08
CA ARG A 145 4.47 -4.51 12.22
C ARG A 145 3.85 -3.68 11.11
N ILE A 146 4.61 -2.70 10.64
CA ILE A 146 4.42 -2.10 9.32
C ILE A 146 5.49 -2.73 8.44
N HIS A 147 5.10 -3.41 7.37
CA HIS A 147 6.05 -4.20 6.57
C HIS A 147 5.70 -4.22 5.07
N GLY A 148 6.62 -4.63 4.25
CA GLY A 148 6.43 -4.86 2.83
C GLY A 148 5.54 -6.07 2.53
N THR A 149 5.57 -6.56 1.30
CA THR A 149 4.81 -7.76 0.94
C THR A 149 5.39 -8.41 -0.32
N ASN A 150 5.28 -9.73 -0.40
CA ASN A 150 5.44 -10.50 -1.63
C ASN A 150 4.13 -10.60 -2.44
N GLU A 151 3.02 -10.04 -1.92
CA GLU A 151 1.69 -10.10 -2.53
C GLU A 151 1.11 -8.68 -2.76
N PRO A 152 1.73 -7.84 -3.60
CA PRO A 152 1.32 -6.43 -3.77
C PRO A 152 -0.11 -6.27 -4.30
N TRP A 153 -0.65 -7.27 -4.98
CA TRP A 153 -2.05 -7.30 -5.47
C TRP A 153 -3.11 -7.36 -4.36
N LYS A 154 -2.71 -7.66 -3.11
CA LYS A 154 -3.60 -7.66 -1.93
C LYS A 154 -3.66 -6.32 -1.20
N LEU A 155 -2.91 -5.31 -1.66
CA LEU A 155 -2.96 -3.96 -1.09
C LEU A 155 -4.34 -3.33 -1.30
N GLY A 156 -4.75 -2.47 -0.36
CA GLY A 156 -6.11 -1.94 -0.32
C GLY A 156 -7.14 -2.88 0.32
N GLY A 157 -6.77 -4.11 0.69
CA GLY A 157 -7.61 -5.11 1.33
C GLY A 157 -7.50 -5.16 2.86
N GLY A 158 -8.40 -5.91 3.50
CA GLY A 158 -8.27 -6.41 4.87
C GLY A 158 -7.81 -7.85 4.81
N VAL A 159 -6.51 -8.11 4.95
CA VAL A 159 -5.91 -9.40 4.56
C VAL A 159 -4.90 -9.94 5.56
N SER A 160 -4.60 -9.22 6.63
CA SER A 160 -3.59 -9.60 7.61
C SER A 160 -4.21 -10.02 8.96
N SER A 161 -3.36 -10.54 9.84
CA SER A 161 -3.71 -10.81 11.25
C SER A 161 -3.42 -9.58 12.14
N GLY A 162 -3.57 -8.35 11.59
CA GLY A 162 -3.42 -7.09 12.31
C GLY A 162 -2.21 -6.27 11.88
N CYS A 163 -1.23 -6.84 11.20
CA CYS A 163 -0.10 -6.11 10.63
C CYS A 163 -0.55 -5.19 9.48
N ILE A 164 0.22 -4.12 9.26
CA ILE A 164 0.00 -3.13 8.23
C ILE A 164 0.94 -3.44 7.06
N ARG A 165 0.38 -3.77 5.89
CA ARG A 165 1.15 -4.14 4.70
C ARG A 165 1.27 -2.96 3.75
N MET A 166 2.44 -2.76 3.18
CA MET A 166 2.77 -1.75 2.16
C MET A 166 3.39 -2.42 0.93
N SER A 167 3.47 -1.70 -0.18
CA SER A 167 4.35 -2.12 -1.26
C SER A 167 5.82 -2.11 -0.78
N ASN A 168 6.69 -2.88 -1.43
CA ASN A 168 8.10 -2.89 -1.05
C ASN A 168 8.75 -1.51 -1.26
N ASP A 169 8.41 -0.80 -2.32
CA ASP A 169 8.93 0.54 -2.58
C ASP A 169 8.49 1.55 -1.53
N ASP A 170 7.23 1.47 -1.09
CA ASP A 170 6.67 2.37 -0.08
C ASP A 170 7.22 2.09 1.32
N VAL A 171 7.37 0.81 1.68
CA VAL A 171 7.93 0.49 2.99
C VAL A 171 9.42 0.83 3.06
N ILE A 172 10.16 0.74 1.96
CA ILE A 172 11.55 1.22 1.89
C ILE A 172 11.61 2.73 2.11
N ASP A 173 10.76 3.50 1.46
CA ASP A 173 10.69 4.95 1.64
C ASP A 173 10.31 5.32 3.09
N LEU A 174 9.28 4.70 3.65
CA LEU A 174 8.87 4.90 5.04
C LEU A 174 9.99 4.50 6.02
N TYR A 175 10.63 3.36 5.79
CA TYR A 175 11.74 2.87 6.60
C TYR A 175 12.89 3.87 6.65
N ASN A 176 13.25 4.47 5.53
CA ASN A 176 14.34 5.45 5.47
C ASN A 176 14.02 6.75 6.22
N ARG A 177 12.74 7.12 6.30
CA ARG A 177 12.27 8.33 7.00
C ARG A 177 12.02 8.12 8.48
N ALA A 178 11.38 7.01 8.83
CA ALA A 178 10.95 6.75 10.19
C ALA A 178 12.14 6.43 11.11
N LYS A 179 12.18 7.07 12.26
CA LYS A 179 13.18 6.84 13.31
C LYS A 179 12.67 5.83 14.32
N ILE A 180 13.57 5.08 14.94
CA ILE A 180 13.23 4.34 16.17
C ILE A 180 12.73 5.35 17.20
N GLY A 181 11.67 5.02 17.94
CA GLY A 181 10.97 5.91 18.85
C GLY A 181 9.88 6.76 18.17
N ALA A 182 9.76 6.77 16.84
CA ALA A 182 8.70 7.51 16.17
C ALA A 182 7.31 7.04 16.62
N THR A 183 6.42 7.98 16.91
CA THR A 183 5.05 7.69 17.32
C THR A 183 4.26 7.11 16.16
N VAL A 184 3.51 6.05 16.44
CA VAL A 184 2.59 5.40 15.50
C VAL A 184 1.19 5.41 16.09
N ILE A 185 0.26 6.08 15.39
CA ILE A 185 -1.15 6.20 15.78
C ILE A 185 -1.96 5.37 14.80
N VAL A 186 -2.68 4.37 15.29
CA VAL A 186 -3.60 3.56 14.48
C VAL A 186 -5.02 3.91 14.88
N GLN A 187 -5.80 4.35 13.92
CA GLN A 187 -7.19 4.78 14.09
C GLN A 187 -8.10 4.11 13.06
N ARG A 188 -9.37 4.00 13.43
CA ARG A 188 -10.43 3.46 12.54
C ARG A 188 -10.95 4.50 11.58
#